data_8df4d07b9333e83c8d6db8be3d6baf19
#
_entry.id   8df4d07b9333e83c8d6db8be3d6baf19
#
_cell.length_a   1.000
_cell.length_b   1.000
_cell.length_c   1.000
_cell.angle_alpha   90.00
_cell.angle_beta   90.00
_cell.angle_gamma   90.00
#
_symmetry.space_group_name_H-M   'P 1'
#
loop_
_entity.id
_entity.type
_entity.pdbx_description
1 polymer ?
#
loop_
_entity_poly.entity_id
_entity_poly.type
_entity_poly.pdbx_seq_one_letter_code
_entity_poly.pdbx_strand_id
1 'polypeptide(L)'
;MKTKLFIISLSIVTSCIAQVENFMIDDLNFRTFLQENYSEIFINDSVLDINSCNNITSIDCSSSEIISIDGIKYFENLTHLNCSYNQITQLPELPPNLNYLNTSHCVNLSIIESFPHSLEFIDCSYNQINVLPDLPSNLKQLYCGVNALNSLPNLPYNLTHIDCSFNNLTSLPYLPENLAHINCSYNQITSLPDLPNELGLLYNNPLNIFNNNIECVGDYSNIFEELLGIYPHCVDSNNLITQEINLPEGWSIFSIYGLISNMNLDNILSPILSDVIMAKDNYGAVYLSEYGYNGVGEIVLGEAYQIKTSNATSLSLNVEYIEPETFPITLNSGWNMIGYIRNQSALADLVLNDLIQSNNLIMAKDENGDVLIPSWNYNGIGNMEPGKGYQIKVDQNSLLHFLPNNISY
;
A
#
# COMPACT_ATOMS: atom_id res chain seq x y z
N MET A 1 -15.94 98.17 11.47
CA MET A 1 -16.01 97.44 10.17
C MET A 1 -15.28 96.16 10.30
N LYS A 2 -15.99 95.05 10.37
CA LYS A 2 -15.43 93.70 10.50
C LYS A 2 -15.52 93.03 9.12
N THR A 3 -14.37 92.81 8.49
CA THR A 3 -14.25 92.16 7.19
C THR A 3 -14.25 90.62 7.47
N LYS A 4 -15.27 89.89 7.00
CA LYS A 4 -15.34 88.49 7.02
C LYS A 4 -14.55 87.90 5.86
N LEU A 5 -13.50 87.16 6.16
CA LEU A 5 -12.74 86.36 5.20
C LEU A 5 -13.50 85.10 4.93
N PHE A 6 -13.95 84.87 3.70
CA PHE A 6 -14.54 83.56 3.27
C PHE A 6 -13.38 82.69 2.83
N ILE A 7 -13.14 81.58 3.58
CA ILE A 7 -12.23 80.53 3.17
C ILE A 7 -13.05 79.52 2.35
N ILE A 8 -12.80 79.49 1.05
CA ILE A 8 -13.29 78.45 0.16
C ILE A 8 -12.37 77.23 0.33
N SER A 9 -12.85 76.20 1.02
CA SER A 9 -12.16 74.90 1.09
C SER A 9 -12.32 74.24 -0.27
N LEU A 10 -11.24 74.19 -1.03
CA LEU A 10 -11.13 73.36 -2.23
C LEU A 10 -10.96 71.92 -1.79
N SER A 11 -12.03 71.13 -1.76
CA SER A 11 -11.96 69.69 -1.57
C SER A 11 -11.34 69.09 -2.83
N ILE A 12 -10.07 68.73 -2.76
CA ILE A 12 -9.42 67.87 -3.75
C ILE A 12 -10.03 66.51 -3.60
N VAL A 13 -10.94 66.20 -4.50
CA VAL A 13 -11.37 64.80 -4.73
C VAL A 13 -10.20 64.12 -5.42
N THR A 14 -9.31 63.51 -4.65
CA THR A 14 -8.39 62.49 -5.18
C THR A 14 -9.24 61.29 -5.58
N SER A 15 -9.63 61.25 -6.84
CA SER A 15 -10.06 60.01 -7.47
C SER A 15 -8.87 59.02 -7.33
N CYS A 16 -9.01 58.06 -6.49
CA CYS A 16 -8.13 56.89 -6.47
C CYS A 16 -8.37 56.20 -7.83
N ILE A 17 -7.61 56.58 -8.84
CA ILE A 17 -7.47 55.78 -10.06
C ILE A 17 -6.71 54.59 -9.56
N ALA A 18 -7.40 53.44 -9.38
CA ALA A 18 -6.73 52.17 -9.20
C ALA A 18 -5.72 52.09 -10.36
N GLN A 19 -4.43 52.08 -10.05
CA GLN A 19 -3.41 51.79 -11.02
C GLN A 19 -3.78 50.40 -11.57
N VAL A 20 -4.21 50.33 -12.81
CA VAL A 20 -4.35 49.08 -13.52
C VAL A 20 -2.94 48.53 -13.60
N GLU A 21 -2.63 47.52 -12.79
CA GLU A 21 -1.35 46.84 -12.85
C GLU A 21 -1.34 46.08 -14.18
N ASN A 22 -0.59 46.61 -15.13
CA ASN A 22 -0.40 45.98 -16.43
C ASN A 22 0.75 45.00 -16.30
N PHE A 23 0.56 43.77 -16.72
CA PHE A 23 1.58 42.73 -16.72
C PHE A 23 1.97 42.38 -18.15
N MET A 24 3.27 42.31 -18.42
CA MET A 24 3.80 41.93 -19.73
C MET A 24 4.17 40.44 -19.68
N ILE A 25 3.64 39.67 -20.63
CA ILE A 25 4.02 38.28 -20.81
C ILE A 25 5.34 38.23 -21.59
N ASP A 26 6.41 37.80 -20.95
CA ASP A 26 7.75 37.71 -21.55
C ASP A 26 7.92 36.51 -22.46
N ASP A 27 7.38 35.36 -22.10
CA ASP A 27 7.43 34.15 -22.93
C ASP A 27 6.64 34.34 -24.21
N LEU A 28 7.32 34.25 -25.36
CA LEU A 28 6.72 34.49 -26.66
C LEU A 28 5.65 33.45 -27.00
N ASN A 29 5.91 32.19 -26.69
CA ASN A 29 5.00 31.11 -27.03
C ASN A 29 3.73 31.16 -26.17
N PHE A 30 3.88 31.46 -24.86
CA PHE A 30 2.73 31.63 -23.97
C PHE A 30 1.92 32.85 -24.38
N ARG A 31 2.58 33.97 -24.71
CA ARG A 31 1.91 35.16 -25.20
C ARG A 31 1.16 34.89 -26.50
N THR A 32 1.79 34.24 -27.48
CA THR A 32 1.17 33.91 -28.76
C THR A 32 -0.04 32.98 -28.54
N PHE A 33 0.09 31.95 -27.73
CA PHE A 33 -1.02 31.10 -27.35
C PHE A 33 -2.20 31.90 -26.79
N LEU A 34 -1.94 32.79 -25.82
CA LEU A 34 -2.99 33.62 -25.23
C LEU A 34 -3.62 34.59 -26.23
N GLN A 35 -2.84 35.19 -27.14
CA GLN A 35 -3.36 36.09 -28.20
C GLN A 35 -4.26 35.36 -29.19
N GLU A 36 -3.91 34.11 -29.57
CA GLU A 36 -4.68 33.32 -30.51
C GLU A 36 -5.99 32.82 -29.93
N ASN A 37 -6.03 32.54 -28.62
CA ASN A 37 -7.18 31.92 -27.97
C ASN A 37 -8.02 32.88 -27.11
N TYR A 38 -7.42 34.00 -26.64
CA TYR A 38 -8.02 34.95 -25.69
C TYR A 38 -7.58 36.41 -25.99
N SER A 39 -7.69 36.84 -27.23
CA SER A 39 -7.19 38.16 -27.67
C SER A 39 -7.75 39.34 -26.89
N GLU A 40 -8.96 39.21 -26.36
CA GLU A 40 -9.67 40.22 -25.57
C GLU A 40 -9.03 40.56 -24.23
N ILE A 41 -8.12 39.72 -23.74
CA ILE A 41 -7.41 39.98 -22.46
C ILE A 41 -6.18 40.88 -22.64
N PHE A 42 -5.88 41.33 -23.84
CA PHE A 42 -4.73 42.18 -24.12
C PHE A 42 -5.10 43.66 -24.35
N ILE A 43 -4.36 44.57 -23.69
CA ILE A 43 -4.43 46.02 -23.95
C ILE A 43 -3.69 46.34 -25.25
N ASN A 44 -2.58 45.61 -25.49
CA ASN A 44 -1.75 45.69 -26.70
C ASN A 44 -1.04 44.35 -26.90
N ASP A 45 -0.17 44.26 -27.89
CA ASP A 45 0.47 42.98 -28.33
C ASP A 45 1.22 42.19 -27.23
N SER A 46 1.45 42.75 -26.04
CA SER A 46 2.22 42.08 -25.00
C SER A 46 1.72 42.27 -23.57
N VAL A 47 0.76 43.17 -23.37
CA VAL A 47 0.33 43.62 -22.04
C VAL A 47 -1.07 43.15 -21.73
N LEU A 48 -1.23 42.40 -20.65
CA LEU A 48 -2.52 41.91 -20.16
C LEU A 48 -3.38 43.03 -19.55
N ASP A 49 -4.66 43.00 -19.85
CA ASP A 49 -5.70 43.61 -19.02
C ASP A 49 -6.10 42.63 -17.92
N ILE A 50 -5.57 42.81 -16.73
CA ILE A 50 -5.78 41.95 -15.59
C ILE A 50 -7.27 41.76 -15.28
N ASN A 51 -8.09 42.79 -15.45
CA ASN A 51 -9.53 42.69 -15.19
C ASN A 51 -10.22 41.73 -16.18
N SER A 52 -9.78 41.71 -17.44
CA SER A 52 -10.31 40.79 -18.46
C SER A 52 -9.84 39.38 -18.27
N CYS A 53 -8.68 39.13 -17.64
CA CYS A 53 -8.19 37.78 -17.30
C CYS A 53 -9.16 37.02 -16.37
N ASN A 54 -9.93 37.72 -15.53
CA ASN A 54 -10.90 37.12 -14.63
C ASN A 54 -12.12 36.51 -15.32
N ASN A 55 -12.28 36.70 -16.62
CA ASN A 55 -13.34 36.00 -17.39
C ASN A 55 -12.92 34.58 -17.82
N ILE A 56 -11.65 34.27 -17.69
CA ILE A 56 -11.10 32.98 -18.14
C ILE A 56 -11.11 31.98 -16.95
N THR A 57 -11.75 30.86 -17.16
CA THR A 57 -11.88 29.81 -16.14
C THR A 57 -11.11 28.51 -16.47
N SER A 58 -10.65 28.37 -17.71
CA SER A 58 -9.90 27.19 -18.18
C SER A 58 -8.86 27.62 -19.22
N ILE A 59 -7.63 27.13 -19.04
CA ILE A 59 -6.54 27.29 -20.01
C ILE A 59 -5.94 25.90 -20.26
N ASP A 60 -5.90 25.51 -21.53
CA ASP A 60 -5.13 24.35 -22.02
C ASP A 60 -4.10 24.87 -23.03
N CYS A 61 -2.88 25.08 -22.55
CA CYS A 61 -1.73 25.50 -23.34
C CYS A 61 -0.71 24.37 -23.49
N SER A 62 -1.17 23.12 -23.46
CA SER A 62 -0.31 21.94 -23.63
C SER A 62 0.37 21.91 -24.99
N SER A 63 1.56 21.32 -25.05
CA SER A 63 2.33 21.12 -26.32
C SER A 63 2.58 22.42 -27.12
N SER A 64 2.85 23.53 -26.43
CA SER A 64 2.99 24.86 -27.04
C SER A 64 4.42 25.43 -26.96
N GLU A 65 5.41 24.58 -26.62
CA GLU A 65 6.84 24.96 -26.48
C GLU A 65 7.10 26.09 -25.48
N ILE A 66 6.21 26.26 -24.49
CA ILE A 66 6.25 27.32 -23.48
C ILE A 66 7.37 27.01 -22.47
N ILE A 67 8.14 28.06 -22.12
CA ILE A 67 9.23 27.97 -21.13
C ILE A 67 8.80 28.56 -19.78
N SER A 68 7.92 29.59 -19.81
CA SER A 68 7.35 30.24 -18.62
C SER A 68 5.88 30.59 -18.81
N ILE A 69 5.11 30.38 -17.74
CA ILE A 69 3.71 30.81 -17.63
C ILE A 69 3.57 31.98 -16.65
N ASP A 70 4.61 32.80 -16.52
CA ASP A 70 4.56 34.02 -15.69
C ASP A 70 3.38 34.90 -16.08
N GLY A 71 2.65 35.41 -15.08
CA GLY A 71 1.40 36.13 -15.28
C GLY A 71 0.14 35.29 -15.12
N ILE A 72 0.25 33.95 -15.03
CA ILE A 72 -0.90 33.05 -14.84
C ILE A 72 -1.67 33.38 -13.54
N LYS A 73 -1.02 33.91 -12.50
CA LYS A 73 -1.64 34.26 -11.22
C LYS A 73 -2.74 35.34 -11.35
N TYR A 74 -2.71 36.14 -12.42
CA TYR A 74 -3.72 37.18 -12.67
C TYR A 74 -5.05 36.65 -13.21
N PHE A 75 -5.10 35.34 -13.51
CA PHE A 75 -6.32 34.66 -13.90
C PHE A 75 -7.04 34.10 -12.65
N GLU A 76 -7.49 35.02 -11.77
CA GLU A 76 -7.98 34.67 -10.43
C GLU A 76 -9.14 33.66 -10.42
N ASN A 77 -9.98 33.66 -11.47
CA ASN A 77 -11.11 32.73 -11.62
C ASN A 77 -10.74 31.45 -12.39
N LEU A 78 -9.45 31.22 -12.71
CA LEU A 78 -9.01 30.00 -13.37
C LEU A 78 -9.18 28.81 -12.44
N THR A 79 -9.93 27.82 -12.90
CA THR A 79 -10.17 26.56 -12.17
C THR A 79 -9.43 25.38 -12.80
N HIS A 80 -9.11 25.44 -14.09
CA HIS A 80 -8.44 24.39 -14.83
C HIS A 80 -7.23 24.92 -15.59
N LEU A 81 -6.05 24.36 -15.32
CA LEU A 81 -4.82 24.67 -16.03
C LEU A 81 -4.15 23.37 -16.51
N ASN A 82 -4.04 23.21 -17.81
CA ASN A 82 -3.21 22.21 -18.46
C ASN A 82 -2.06 22.91 -19.20
N CYS A 83 -0.84 22.73 -18.71
CA CYS A 83 0.38 23.21 -19.37
C CYS A 83 1.37 22.06 -19.60
N SER A 84 0.88 20.83 -19.75
CA SER A 84 1.68 19.63 -19.99
C SER A 84 2.41 19.68 -21.33
N TYR A 85 3.45 18.85 -21.49
CA TYR A 85 4.26 18.76 -22.72
C TYR A 85 4.87 20.09 -23.16
N ASN A 86 5.39 20.87 -22.19
CA ASN A 86 6.07 22.14 -22.41
C ASN A 86 7.52 22.10 -21.90
N GLN A 87 8.22 23.22 -21.90
CA GLN A 87 9.62 23.35 -21.47
C GLN A 87 9.74 24.15 -20.16
N ILE A 88 8.67 24.17 -19.36
CA ILE A 88 8.60 24.92 -18.10
C ILE A 88 9.61 24.33 -17.12
N THR A 89 10.41 25.19 -16.48
CA THR A 89 11.46 24.76 -15.54
C THR A 89 11.07 24.97 -14.07
N GLN A 90 10.16 25.91 -13.81
CA GLN A 90 9.58 26.19 -12.49
C GLN A 90 8.14 26.70 -12.64
N LEU A 91 7.30 26.43 -11.67
CA LEU A 91 5.96 27.02 -11.63
C LEU A 91 6.02 28.38 -10.91
N PRO A 92 5.43 29.43 -11.49
CA PRO A 92 5.22 30.68 -10.79
C PRO A 92 4.10 30.57 -9.76
N GLU A 93 3.77 31.64 -9.06
CA GLU A 93 2.57 31.74 -8.23
C GLU A 93 1.32 31.38 -9.07
N LEU A 94 0.53 30.41 -8.60
CA LEU A 94 -0.65 29.90 -9.29
C LEU A 94 -1.94 30.60 -8.81
N PRO A 95 -2.99 30.66 -9.66
CA PRO A 95 -4.27 31.22 -9.28
C PRO A 95 -4.92 30.55 -8.06
N PRO A 96 -5.54 31.30 -7.13
CA PRO A 96 -6.01 30.78 -5.85
C PRO A 96 -7.22 29.84 -5.96
N ASN A 97 -7.98 29.90 -7.05
CA ASN A 97 -9.19 29.09 -7.26
C ASN A 97 -8.96 27.86 -8.15
N LEU A 98 -7.71 27.51 -8.43
CA LEU A 98 -7.35 26.41 -9.32
C LEU A 98 -7.69 25.06 -8.68
N ASN A 99 -8.56 24.26 -9.34
CA ASN A 99 -8.98 22.92 -8.88
C ASN A 99 -8.22 21.81 -9.60
N TYR A 100 -7.83 22.03 -10.84
CA TYR A 100 -7.13 21.08 -11.70
C TYR A 100 -5.82 21.67 -12.22
N LEU A 101 -4.72 20.96 -12.03
CA LEU A 101 -3.41 21.32 -12.51
C LEU A 101 -2.75 20.12 -13.19
N ASN A 102 -2.41 20.26 -14.47
CA ASN A 102 -1.58 19.32 -15.20
C ASN A 102 -0.32 20.00 -15.73
N THR A 103 0.83 19.58 -15.22
CA THR A 103 2.17 20.03 -15.62
C THR A 103 3.03 18.85 -16.06
N SER A 104 2.40 17.72 -16.43
CA SER A 104 3.14 16.51 -16.80
C SER A 104 3.98 16.72 -18.07
N HIS A 105 5.07 15.96 -18.20
CA HIS A 105 5.96 16.02 -19.36
C HIS A 105 6.54 17.43 -19.65
N CYS A 106 6.74 18.24 -18.63
CA CYS A 106 7.52 19.47 -18.75
C CYS A 106 9.03 19.22 -18.55
N VAL A 107 9.50 18.08 -18.86
CA VAL A 107 10.81 17.40 -18.71
C VAL A 107 11.96 18.12 -17.97
N ASN A 108 11.87 19.43 -17.81
CA ASN A 108 12.83 20.29 -17.09
C ASN A 108 12.24 20.89 -15.80
N LEU A 109 10.95 20.66 -15.50
CA LEU A 109 10.32 21.18 -14.29
C LEU A 109 10.93 20.51 -13.06
N SER A 110 11.57 21.31 -12.24
CA SER A 110 12.29 20.82 -11.04
C SER A 110 11.86 21.51 -9.74
N ILE A 111 11.19 22.66 -9.83
CA ILE A 111 10.80 23.49 -8.69
C ILE A 111 9.31 23.79 -8.74
N ILE A 112 8.62 23.43 -7.66
CA ILE A 112 7.26 23.84 -7.35
C ILE A 112 7.30 24.42 -5.94
N GLU A 113 7.09 25.73 -5.79
CA GLU A 113 7.22 26.40 -4.48
C GLU A 113 6.01 26.16 -3.58
N SER A 114 4.80 26.18 -4.15
CA SER A 114 3.56 25.95 -3.41
C SER A 114 2.40 25.54 -4.32
N PHE A 115 1.38 24.93 -3.72
CA PHE A 115 0.12 24.63 -4.38
C PHE A 115 -1.02 25.47 -3.81
N PRO A 116 -1.96 25.98 -4.64
CA PRO A 116 -3.22 26.57 -4.17
C PRO A 116 -4.04 25.58 -3.33
N HIS A 117 -4.66 26.04 -2.25
CA HIS A 117 -5.46 25.20 -1.35
C HIS A 117 -6.72 24.59 -2.00
N SER A 118 -7.17 25.16 -3.13
CA SER A 118 -8.36 24.73 -3.88
C SER A 118 -8.12 23.49 -4.75
N LEU A 119 -6.87 23.07 -4.98
CA LEU A 119 -6.56 21.94 -5.88
C LEU A 119 -7.15 20.63 -5.37
N GLU A 120 -7.84 19.95 -6.28
CA GLU A 120 -8.37 18.61 -6.13
C GLU A 120 -7.63 17.58 -6.97
N PHE A 121 -7.01 18.00 -8.06
CA PHE A 121 -6.24 17.17 -8.99
C PHE A 121 -4.89 17.81 -9.30
N ILE A 122 -3.81 17.02 -9.19
CA ILE A 122 -2.46 17.41 -9.59
C ILE A 122 -1.85 16.28 -10.41
N ASP A 123 -1.42 16.59 -11.63
CA ASP A 123 -0.51 15.75 -12.41
C ASP A 123 0.79 16.53 -12.70
N CYS A 124 1.85 16.13 -12.05
CA CYS A 124 3.21 16.63 -12.25
C CYS A 124 4.18 15.51 -12.62
N SER A 125 3.68 14.43 -13.21
CA SER A 125 4.46 13.29 -13.64
C SER A 125 5.41 13.59 -14.81
N TYR A 126 6.42 12.76 -15.02
CA TYR A 126 7.41 12.89 -16.09
C TYR A 126 8.16 14.23 -16.08
N ASN A 127 8.74 14.58 -14.93
CA ASN A 127 9.50 15.81 -14.70
C ASN A 127 10.84 15.53 -13.99
N GLN A 128 11.49 16.54 -13.42
CA GLN A 128 12.73 16.43 -12.65
C GLN A 128 12.57 16.92 -11.20
N ILE A 129 11.34 16.80 -10.66
CA ILE A 129 11.01 17.29 -9.32
C ILE A 129 11.67 16.39 -8.27
N ASN A 130 12.41 16.99 -7.35
CA ASN A 130 13.07 16.28 -6.25
C ASN A 130 12.41 16.46 -4.89
N VAL A 131 11.56 17.49 -4.75
CA VAL A 131 10.77 17.80 -3.54
C VAL A 131 9.42 18.35 -3.96
N LEU A 132 8.34 17.85 -3.39
CA LEU A 132 7.02 18.44 -3.48
C LEU A 132 6.77 19.35 -2.27
N PRO A 133 6.13 20.51 -2.44
CA PRO A 133 5.65 21.31 -1.31
C PRO A 133 4.49 20.61 -0.58
N ASP A 134 4.01 21.22 0.52
CA ASP A 134 2.83 20.74 1.24
C ASP A 134 1.63 20.59 0.29
N LEU A 135 0.93 19.47 0.42
CA LEU A 135 -0.22 19.16 -0.43
C LEU A 135 -1.50 19.82 0.07
N PRO A 136 -2.37 20.29 -0.84
CA PRO A 136 -3.66 20.87 -0.48
C PRO A 136 -4.57 19.88 0.25
N SER A 137 -5.27 20.33 1.28
CA SER A 137 -6.17 19.48 2.08
C SER A 137 -7.36 18.90 1.27
N ASN A 138 -7.72 19.54 0.16
CA ASN A 138 -8.81 19.12 -0.73
C ASN A 138 -8.36 18.14 -1.83
N LEU A 139 -7.07 17.84 -1.91
CA LEU A 139 -6.51 17.02 -2.98
C LEU A 139 -7.09 15.58 -2.93
N LYS A 140 -7.60 15.12 -4.07
CA LYS A 140 -8.18 13.80 -4.28
C LYS A 140 -7.29 12.88 -5.10
N GLN A 141 -6.55 13.44 -6.06
CA GLN A 141 -5.70 12.68 -6.96
C GLN A 141 -4.34 13.36 -7.15
N LEU A 142 -3.26 12.60 -6.97
CA LEU A 142 -1.88 13.04 -7.15
C LEU A 142 -1.15 12.08 -8.08
N TYR A 143 -0.69 12.59 -9.21
CA TYR A 143 0.19 11.89 -10.14
C TYR A 143 1.56 12.59 -10.14
N CYS A 144 2.54 11.98 -9.50
CA CYS A 144 3.91 12.49 -9.40
C CYS A 144 4.95 11.42 -9.81
N GLY A 145 4.52 10.44 -10.58
CA GLY A 145 5.40 9.39 -11.10
C GLY A 145 6.45 9.91 -12.08
N VAL A 146 7.53 9.17 -12.25
CA VAL A 146 8.66 9.50 -13.15
C VAL A 146 9.24 10.89 -12.82
N ASN A 147 9.81 11.00 -11.62
CA ASN A 147 10.47 12.18 -11.08
C ASN A 147 11.75 11.78 -10.30
N ALA A 148 12.32 12.69 -9.51
CA ALA A 148 13.50 12.44 -8.68
C ALA A 148 13.19 12.58 -7.16
N LEU A 149 11.94 12.29 -6.75
CA LEU A 149 11.50 12.45 -5.36
C LEU A 149 12.21 11.46 -4.43
N ASN A 150 12.77 11.96 -3.32
CA ASN A 150 13.37 11.14 -2.27
C ASN A 150 12.38 10.87 -1.12
N SER A 151 11.34 11.69 -0.98
CA SER A 151 10.27 11.54 0.00
C SER A 151 9.00 12.19 -0.53
N LEU A 152 7.85 11.80 0.02
CA LEU A 152 6.57 12.46 -0.18
C LEU A 152 6.24 13.32 1.04
N PRO A 153 5.56 14.47 0.88
CA PRO A 153 4.97 15.21 2.00
C PRO A 153 3.82 14.41 2.63
N ASN A 154 3.27 14.91 3.75
CA ASN A 154 2.09 14.32 4.36
C ASN A 154 0.93 14.27 3.36
N LEU A 155 0.29 13.10 3.24
CA LEU A 155 -0.83 12.92 2.33
C LEU A 155 -2.13 13.43 2.98
N PRO A 156 -2.94 14.22 2.27
CA PRO A 156 -4.18 14.75 2.82
C PRO A 156 -5.26 13.67 2.95
N TYR A 157 -6.14 13.81 3.94
CA TYR A 157 -7.20 12.86 4.27
C TYR A 157 -8.12 12.53 3.08
N ASN A 158 -8.38 13.51 2.19
CA ASN A 158 -9.26 13.35 1.04
C ASN A 158 -8.61 12.65 -0.17
N LEU A 159 -7.32 12.27 -0.08
CA LEU A 159 -6.61 11.63 -1.18
C LEU A 159 -7.15 10.22 -1.40
N THR A 160 -7.58 9.93 -2.64
CA THR A 160 -8.11 8.64 -3.05
C THR A 160 -7.20 7.90 -4.03
N HIS A 161 -6.38 8.63 -4.79
CA HIS A 161 -5.47 8.06 -5.79
C HIS A 161 -4.10 8.73 -5.71
N ILE A 162 -3.05 7.91 -5.71
CA ILE A 162 -1.67 8.39 -5.84
C ILE A 162 -0.87 7.49 -6.78
N ASP A 163 -0.18 8.11 -7.75
CA ASP A 163 0.90 7.47 -8.49
C ASP A 163 2.21 8.21 -8.20
N CYS A 164 3.11 7.55 -7.47
CA CYS A 164 4.46 8.02 -7.16
C CYS A 164 5.53 7.06 -7.70
N SER A 165 5.19 6.26 -8.71
CA SER A 165 6.10 5.29 -9.32
C SER A 165 7.31 5.95 -9.98
N PHE A 166 8.38 5.16 -10.19
CA PHE A 166 9.61 5.64 -10.83
C PHE A 166 10.18 6.90 -10.16
N ASN A 167 10.48 6.79 -8.85
CA ASN A 167 11.12 7.81 -8.03
C ASN A 167 12.28 7.19 -7.20
N ASN A 168 12.80 7.94 -6.21
CA ASN A 168 13.87 7.49 -5.31
C ASN A 168 13.35 7.30 -3.87
N LEU A 169 12.05 7.03 -3.69
CA LEU A 169 11.44 6.94 -2.37
C LEU A 169 12.00 5.74 -1.60
N THR A 170 12.39 5.95 -0.35
CA THR A 170 12.86 4.88 0.57
C THR A 170 11.79 4.45 1.56
N SER A 171 10.75 5.26 1.73
CA SER A 171 9.58 4.98 2.56
C SER A 171 8.37 5.74 2.04
N LEU A 172 7.18 5.33 2.47
CA LEU A 172 5.93 6.07 2.27
C LEU A 172 5.52 6.77 3.58
N PRO A 173 4.87 7.94 3.52
CA PRO A 173 4.23 8.54 4.68
C PRO A 173 3.00 7.73 5.10
N TYR A 174 2.34 8.14 6.20
CA TYR A 174 1.03 7.60 6.58
C TYR A 174 0.04 7.68 5.40
N LEU A 175 -0.65 6.56 5.13
CA LEU A 175 -1.64 6.48 4.06
C LEU A 175 -3.03 6.83 4.60
N PRO A 176 -3.76 7.77 3.99
CA PRO A 176 -5.09 8.15 4.45
C PRO A 176 -6.12 7.03 4.24
N GLU A 177 -7.07 6.89 5.16
CA GLU A 177 -8.10 5.84 5.15
C GLU A 177 -8.96 5.80 3.87
N ASN A 178 -9.11 6.93 3.19
CA ASN A 178 -9.86 7.03 1.93
C ASN A 178 -9.05 6.64 0.69
N LEU A 179 -7.78 6.24 0.85
CA LEU A 179 -6.92 5.89 -0.28
C LEU A 179 -7.36 4.57 -0.90
N ALA A 180 -7.83 4.63 -2.14
CA ALA A 180 -8.35 3.50 -2.89
C ALA A 180 -7.36 2.92 -3.91
N HIS A 181 -6.36 3.72 -4.33
CA HIS A 181 -5.35 3.31 -5.29
C HIS A 181 -3.99 3.95 -4.99
N ILE A 182 -2.94 3.13 -4.96
CA ILE A 182 -1.55 3.56 -4.85
C ILE A 182 -0.67 2.79 -5.83
N ASN A 183 0.08 3.52 -6.66
CA ASN A 183 1.18 2.99 -7.43
C ASN A 183 2.49 3.61 -6.91
N CYS A 184 3.30 2.82 -6.24
CA CYS A 184 4.63 3.21 -5.77
C CYS A 184 5.74 2.30 -6.33
N SER A 185 5.47 1.63 -7.46
CA SER A 185 6.43 0.75 -8.12
C SER A 185 7.69 1.48 -8.59
N TYR A 186 8.77 0.76 -8.78
CA TYR A 186 10.06 1.32 -9.23
C TYR A 186 10.56 2.45 -8.32
N ASN A 187 10.71 2.12 -7.03
CA ASN A 187 11.28 2.97 -5.98
C ASN A 187 12.34 2.18 -5.19
N GLN A 188 12.71 2.67 -4.01
CA GLN A 188 13.67 2.03 -3.10
C GLN A 188 13.04 1.76 -1.73
N ILE A 189 11.71 1.57 -1.68
CA ILE A 189 10.93 1.39 -0.44
C ILE A 189 11.34 0.07 0.19
N THR A 190 11.63 0.09 1.49
CA THR A 190 12.07 -1.08 2.26
C THR A 190 10.97 -1.67 3.15
N SER A 191 9.95 -0.88 3.49
CA SER A 191 8.80 -1.31 4.28
C SER A 191 7.56 -0.52 3.89
N LEU A 192 6.38 -1.12 4.04
CA LEU A 192 5.10 -0.44 3.85
C LEU A 192 4.59 0.10 5.19
N PRO A 193 3.92 1.27 5.20
CA PRO A 193 3.14 1.73 6.34
C PRO A 193 1.84 0.91 6.46
N ASP A 194 1.06 1.13 7.52
CA ASP A 194 -0.28 0.56 7.65
C ASP A 194 -1.11 0.88 6.39
N LEU A 195 -1.74 -0.15 5.83
CA LEU A 195 -2.56 -0.02 4.62
C LEU A 195 -4.02 0.29 4.99
N PRO A 196 -4.67 1.24 4.29
CA PRO A 196 -6.07 1.55 4.51
C PRO A 196 -7.00 0.36 4.20
N ASN A 197 -8.08 0.19 4.98
CA ASN A 197 -9.05 -0.88 4.77
C ASN A 197 -9.79 -0.80 3.42
N GLU A 198 -9.95 0.42 2.88
CA GLU A 198 -10.61 0.66 1.59
C GLU A 198 -9.71 0.36 0.38
N LEU A 199 -8.42 0.14 0.61
CA LEU A 199 -7.47 -0.18 -0.45
C LEU A 199 -7.84 -1.56 -1.03
N GLY A 200 -8.27 -1.61 -2.27
CA GLY A 200 -8.58 -2.86 -2.96
C GLY A 200 -10.05 -3.22 -3.15
N LEU A 201 -10.98 -2.55 -2.49
CA LEU A 201 -12.40 -2.88 -2.62
C LEU A 201 -13.01 -2.52 -3.98
N LEU A 202 -12.41 -1.60 -4.74
CA LEU A 202 -13.03 -1.00 -5.92
C LEU A 202 -12.29 -1.22 -7.25
N TYR A 203 -11.03 -1.71 -7.24
CA TYR A 203 -10.21 -1.78 -8.46
C TYR A 203 -9.44 -3.09 -8.60
N ASN A 204 -9.30 -3.56 -9.83
CA ASN A 204 -8.32 -4.59 -10.18
C ASN A 204 -6.91 -3.98 -10.04
N ASN A 205 -6.12 -4.46 -9.08
CA ASN A 205 -4.75 -4.02 -8.80
C ASN A 205 -4.62 -2.61 -8.15
N PRO A 206 -5.22 -2.38 -6.98
CA PRO A 206 -5.22 -1.08 -6.29
C PRO A 206 -3.88 -0.71 -5.65
N LEU A 207 -3.02 -1.69 -5.41
CA LEU A 207 -1.69 -1.55 -4.84
C LEU A 207 -0.64 -2.08 -5.81
N ASN A 208 0.22 -1.21 -6.31
CA ASN A 208 1.37 -1.61 -7.11
C ASN A 208 2.67 -1.20 -6.39
N ILE A 209 3.40 -2.19 -5.90
CA ILE A 209 4.67 -2.04 -5.14
C ILE A 209 5.87 -2.69 -5.84
N PHE A 210 5.72 -3.18 -7.07
CA PHE A 210 6.77 -3.90 -7.78
C PHE A 210 8.05 -3.09 -7.94
N ASN A 211 9.19 -3.78 -8.01
CA ASN A 211 10.51 -3.16 -8.14
C ASN A 211 10.81 -2.14 -7.03
N ASN A 212 10.64 -2.57 -5.80
CA ASN A 212 11.08 -1.93 -4.57
C ASN A 212 12.06 -2.83 -3.83
N ASN A 213 12.61 -2.34 -2.73
CA ASN A 213 13.52 -3.08 -1.85
C ASN A 213 12.77 -3.59 -0.61
N ILE A 214 11.49 -3.96 -0.75
CA ILE A 214 10.66 -4.40 0.37
C ILE A 214 11.21 -5.74 0.86
N GLU A 215 11.72 -5.75 2.08
CA GLU A 215 12.29 -6.94 2.72
C GLU A 215 11.18 -7.84 3.27
N CYS A 216 10.08 -7.23 3.72
CA CYS A 216 8.93 -7.94 4.27
C CYS A 216 7.67 -7.06 4.22
N VAL A 217 6.50 -7.66 4.33
CA VAL A 217 5.21 -6.97 4.47
C VAL A 217 4.61 -7.25 5.84
N GLY A 218 3.91 -6.25 6.42
CA GLY A 218 3.21 -6.38 7.70
C GLY A 218 1.99 -7.32 7.62
N ASP A 219 1.21 -7.39 8.69
CA ASP A 219 -0.03 -8.18 8.70
C ASP A 219 -1.12 -7.49 7.85
N TYR A 220 -1.14 -7.83 6.57
CA TYR A 220 -2.13 -7.36 5.58
C TYR A 220 -3.04 -8.51 5.11
N SER A 221 -3.22 -9.53 5.95
CA SER A 221 -3.96 -10.75 5.65
C SER A 221 -5.38 -10.52 5.12
N ASN A 222 -5.97 -9.36 5.43
CA ASN A 222 -7.32 -9.00 4.99
C ASN A 222 -7.38 -8.38 3.59
N ILE A 223 -6.25 -8.01 2.99
CA ILE A 223 -6.23 -7.18 1.78
C ILE A 223 -5.66 -7.92 0.56
N PHE A 224 -4.62 -8.76 0.71
CA PHE A 224 -3.95 -9.36 -0.46
C PHE A 224 -3.27 -10.70 -0.15
N GLU A 225 -3.97 -11.81 -0.40
CA GLU A 225 -3.33 -13.15 -0.45
C GLU A 225 -2.17 -13.19 -1.46
N GLU A 226 -2.24 -12.41 -2.55
CA GLU A 226 -1.19 -12.34 -3.57
C GLU A 226 0.11 -11.68 -3.09
N LEU A 227 0.05 -10.73 -2.14
CA LEU A 227 1.27 -10.09 -1.60
C LEU A 227 2.06 -11.03 -0.69
N LEU A 228 1.39 -11.88 0.06
CA LEU A 228 2.03 -12.86 0.95
C LEU A 228 2.80 -13.94 0.18
N GLY A 229 2.44 -14.18 -1.10
CA GLY A 229 3.20 -15.07 -1.99
C GLY A 229 4.44 -14.44 -2.64
N ILE A 230 4.64 -13.11 -2.51
CA ILE A 230 5.75 -12.39 -3.16
C ILE A 230 6.75 -11.85 -2.13
N TYR A 231 6.28 -11.42 -0.95
CA TYR A 231 7.10 -10.80 0.09
C TYR A 231 6.97 -11.56 1.41
N PRO A 232 8.08 -11.76 2.15
CA PRO A 232 8.03 -12.34 3.49
C PRO A 232 7.30 -11.42 4.47
N HIS A 233 6.68 -12.03 5.48
CA HIS A 233 5.99 -11.27 6.54
C HIS A 233 6.99 -10.54 7.45
N CYS A 234 6.70 -9.29 7.82
CA CYS A 234 7.49 -8.57 8.83
C CYS A 234 7.14 -9.07 10.23
N VAL A 235 8.10 -9.64 10.92
CA VAL A 235 7.94 -10.15 12.29
C VAL A 235 8.17 -9.03 13.30
N ASP A 236 7.19 -8.75 14.16
CA ASP A 236 7.39 -7.83 15.29
C ASP A 236 8.31 -8.46 16.33
N SER A 237 9.54 -7.95 16.40
CA SER A 237 10.54 -8.43 17.36
C SER A 237 10.13 -8.29 18.84
N ASN A 238 9.11 -7.47 19.15
CA ASN A 238 8.60 -7.32 20.51
C ASN A 238 7.53 -8.37 20.87
N ASN A 239 6.98 -9.07 19.86
CA ASN A 239 5.93 -10.08 20.03
C ASN A 239 6.42 -11.51 19.74
N LEU A 240 7.73 -11.73 19.75
CA LEU A 240 8.30 -13.04 19.50
C LEU A 240 8.11 -14.00 20.67
N ILE A 241 7.65 -15.20 20.35
CA ILE A 241 7.62 -16.34 21.26
C ILE A 241 8.45 -17.48 20.68
N THR A 242 9.04 -18.30 21.54
CA THR A 242 9.80 -19.47 21.08
C THR A 242 8.88 -20.66 20.91
N GLN A 243 8.85 -21.22 19.70
CA GLN A 243 8.18 -22.49 19.40
C GLN A 243 9.21 -23.62 19.36
N GLU A 244 8.99 -24.65 20.17
CA GLU A 244 9.79 -25.88 20.16
C GLU A 244 9.02 -27.01 19.46
N ILE A 245 9.63 -27.59 18.43
CA ILE A 245 9.06 -28.70 17.66
C ILE A 245 9.96 -29.92 17.82
N ASN A 246 9.49 -30.92 18.54
CA ASN A 246 10.21 -32.16 18.73
C ASN A 246 9.92 -33.12 17.55
N LEU A 247 10.97 -33.51 16.85
CA LEU A 247 10.93 -34.38 15.69
C LEU A 247 11.60 -35.73 16.07
N PRO A 248 10.83 -36.83 16.19
CA PRO A 248 11.41 -38.15 16.43
C PRO A 248 12.21 -38.62 15.22
N GLU A 249 13.07 -39.61 15.41
CA GLU A 249 13.68 -40.37 14.30
C GLU A 249 12.58 -41.00 13.41
N GLY A 250 12.71 -40.82 12.10
CA GLY A 250 11.75 -41.35 11.13
C GLY A 250 10.76 -40.27 10.66
N TRP A 251 9.55 -40.68 10.35
CA TRP A 251 8.50 -39.79 9.87
C TRP A 251 7.71 -39.11 10.99
N SER A 252 7.47 -37.81 10.86
CA SER A 252 6.54 -37.05 11.67
C SER A 252 5.81 -36.00 10.84
N ILE A 253 4.81 -35.36 11.44
CA ILE A 253 4.07 -34.26 10.82
C ILE A 253 4.24 -33.03 11.73
N PHE A 254 4.81 -31.96 11.20
CA PHE A 254 5.02 -30.72 11.95
C PHE A 254 4.25 -29.56 11.35
N SER A 255 4.04 -28.54 12.16
CA SER A 255 3.50 -27.23 11.75
C SER A 255 4.12 -26.12 12.57
N ILE A 256 3.95 -24.89 12.10
CA ILE A 256 4.24 -23.70 12.89
C ILE A 256 2.94 -23.00 13.30
N TYR A 257 2.96 -22.37 14.50
CA TYR A 257 1.80 -21.66 15.05
C TYR A 257 1.98 -20.14 15.14
N GLY A 258 2.97 -19.60 14.48
CA GLY A 258 3.23 -18.19 14.40
C GLY A 258 3.99 -17.85 13.14
N LEU A 259 4.20 -16.56 12.88
CA LEU A 259 4.84 -16.08 11.69
C LEU A 259 6.35 -15.95 11.89
N ILE A 260 7.12 -16.23 10.85
CA ILE A 260 8.56 -16.10 10.79
C ILE A 260 8.91 -15.15 9.64
N SER A 261 9.91 -14.28 9.82
CA SER A 261 10.33 -13.32 8.79
C SER A 261 10.74 -13.95 7.45
N ASN A 262 11.13 -15.22 7.47
CA ASN A 262 11.45 -15.97 6.25
C ASN A 262 10.83 -17.37 6.35
N MET A 263 9.70 -17.54 5.68
CA MET A 263 8.92 -18.79 5.66
C MET A 263 9.51 -19.84 4.72
N ASN A 264 10.64 -19.58 4.05
CA ASN A 264 11.29 -20.56 3.18
C ASN A 264 11.80 -21.76 3.98
N LEU A 265 11.45 -22.96 3.52
CA LEU A 265 11.74 -24.21 4.23
C LEU A 265 13.25 -24.46 4.42
N ASP A 266 14.10 -23.99 3.49
CA ASP A 266 15.57 -24.04 3.66
C ASP A 266 16.02 -23.28 4.92
N ASN A 267 15.44 -22.08 5.12
CA ASN A 267 15.78 -21.27 6.27
C ASN A 267 15.27 -21.89 7.58
N ILE A 268 14.05 -22.40 7.57
CA ILE A 268 13.41 -23.00 8.74
C ILE A 268 14.16 -24.27 9.18
N LEU A 269 14.53 -25.13 8.24
CA LEU A 269 15.20 -26.39 8.56
C LEU A 269 16.73 -26.27 8.72
N SER A 270 17.32 -25.09 8.42
CA SER A 270 18.76 -24.88 8.48
C SER A 270 19.41 -25.30 9.83
N PRO A 271 18.79 -25.08 11.02
CA PRO A 271 19.39 -25.46 12.29
C PRO A 271 19.52 -26.98 12.49
N ILE A 272 18.68 -27.76 11.82
CA ILE A 272 18.62 -29.23 11.95
C ILE A 272 18.91 -29.95 10.63
N LEU A 273 19.49 -29.25 9.65
CA LEU A 273 19.69 -29.75 8.29
C LEU A 273 20.41 -31.09 8.21
N SER A 274 21.36 -31.34 9.12
CA SER A 274 22.11 -32.61 9.19
C SER A 274 21.26 -33.82 9.51
N ASP A 275 20.12 -33.62 10.20
CA ASP A 275 19.19 -34.68 10.59
C ASP A 275 18.01 -34.84 9.63
N VAL A 276 17.80 -33.87 8.73
CA VAL A 276 16.69 -33.90 7.76
C VAL A 276 17.06 -34.74 6.55
N ILE A 277 16.28 -35.77 6.29
CA ILE A 277 16.37 -36.60 5.07
C ILE A 277 15.54 -35.95 3.96
N MET A 278 14.28 -35.66 4.25
CA MET A 278 13.34 -35.05 3.33
C MET A 278 12.13 -34.46 4.06
N ALA A 279 11.48 -33.49 3.41
CA ALA A 279 10.15 -33.04 3.80
C ALA A 279 9.22 -32.99 2.59
N LYS A 280 7.90 -32.94 2.82
CA LYS A 280 6.91 -32.78 1.75
C LYS A 280 5.64 -32.11 2.27
N ASP A 281 4.99 -31.40 1.37
CA ASP A 281 3.69 -30.80 1.59
C ASP A 281 2.52 -31.76 1.33
N ASN A 282 1.31 -31.23 1.42
CA ASN A 282 0.06 -31.96 1.13
C ASN A 282 -0.16 -32.22 -0.37
N TYR A 283 0.53 -31.49 -1.24
CA TYR A 283 0.35 -31.54 -2.70
C TYR A 283 1.39 -32.40 -3.41
N GLY A 284 2.37 -32.90 -2.66
CA GLY A 284 3.41 -33.80 -3.16
C GLY A 284 4.70 -33.09 -3.57
N ALA A 285 4.84 -31.78 -3.32
CA ALA A 285 6.12 -31.12 -3.46
C ALA A 285 7.09 -31.61 -2.38
N VAL A 286 8.36 -31.74 -2.72
CA VAL A 286 9.38 -32.35 -1.85
C VAL A 286 10.55 -31.44 -1.60
N TYR A 287 11.08 -31.53 -0.38
CA TYR A 287 12.37 -31.02 0.04
C TYR A 287 13.35 -32.16 0.21
N LEU A 288 14.52 -32.09 -0.40
CA LEU A 288 15.55 -33.12 -0.37
C LEU A 288 16.87 -32.47 0.08
N SER A 289 17.22 -32.64 1.36
CA SER A 289 18.38 -32.00 1.96
C SER A 289 19.70 -32.42 1.32
N GLU A 290 19.85 -33.72 1.00
CA GLU A 290 21.05 -34.28 0.36
C GLU A 290 21.37 -33.62 -1.00
N TYR A 291 20.35 -33.20 -1.73
CA TYR A 291 20.49 -32.62 -3.08
C TYR A 291 20.38 -31.10 -3.08
N GLY A 292 20.15 -30.45 -1.94
CA GLY A 292 19.87 -29.01 -1.85
C GLY A 292 18.65 -28.60 -2.68
N TYR A 293 17.67 -29.50 -2.80
CA TYR A 293 16.46 -29.26 -3.59
C TYR A 293 15.28 -28.92 -2.70
N ASN A 294 14.72 -27.73 -2.89
CA ASN A 294 13.51 -27.26 -2.22
C ASN A 294 12.38 -27.05 -3.21
N GLY A 295 11.58 -28.08 -3.45
CA GLY A 295 10.37 -27.99 -4.27
C GLY A 295 9.14 -27.53 -3.48
N VAL A 296 9.19 -27.56 -2.12
CA VAL A 296 8.14 -27.01 -1.25
C VAL A 296 8.14 -25.49 -1.28
N GLY A 297 9.34 -24.86 -1.28
CA GLY A 297 9.49 -23.42 -1.25
C GLY A 297 9.18 -22.84 0.12
N GLU A 298 8.22 -21.96 0.20
CA GLU A 298 7.74 -21.34 1.44
C GLU A 298 6.67 -22.21 2.09
N ILE A 299 6.69 -22.28 3.41
CA ILE A 299 5.62 -22.93 4.17
C ILE A 299 4.52 -21.94 4.50
N VAL A 300 3.30 -22.44 4.61
CA VAL A 300 2.08 -21.65 4.82
C VAL A 300 1.56 -21.89 6.24
N LEU A 301 1.24 -20.81 6.94
CA LEU A 301 0.59 -20.90 8.25
C LEU A 301 -0.74 -21.65 8.13
N GLY A 302 -0.97 -22.59 9.04
CA GLY A 302 -2.17 -23.46 9.01
C GLY A 302 -2.03 -24.71 8.17
N GLU A 303 -0.97 -24.85 7.37
CA GLU A 303 -0.61 -26.12 6.74
C GLU A 303 0.34 -26.94 7.62
N ALA A 304 0.36 -28.23 7.41
CA ALA A 304 1.33 -29.14 8.01
C ALA A 304 2.20 -29.79 6.95
N TYR A 305 3.39 -30.18 7.37
CA TYR A 305 4.41 -30.77 6.51
C TYR A 305 4.89 -32.08 7.08
N GLN A 306 5.00 -33.10 6.25
CA GLN A 306 5.63 -34.36 6.64
C GLN A 306 7.14 -34.18 6.56
N ILE A 307 7.84 -34.59 7.59
CA ILE A 307 9.31 -34.58 7.64
C ILE A 307 9.84 -35.96 8.05
N LYS A 308 10.95 -36.32 7.43
CA LYS A 308 11.71 -37.55 7.80
C LYS A 308 13.08 -37.13 8.30
N THR A 309 13.40 -37.54 9.52
CA THR A 309 14.70 -37.30 10.15
C THR A 309 15.49 -38.58 10.34
N SER A 310 16.81 -38.50 10.29
CA SER A 310 17.75 -39.60 10.53
C SER A 310 17.98 -39.88 12.02
N ASN A 311 17.78 -38.85 12.85
CA ASN A 311 17.87 -38.93 14.32
C ASN A 311 16.74 -38.12 14.93
N ALA A 312 16.41 -38.42 16.21
CA ALA A 312 15.55 -37.55 16.97
C ALA A 312 16.23 -36.17 17.16
N THR A 313 15.52 -35.09 16.84
CA THR A 313 16.03 -33.72 16.89
C THR A 313 14.93 -32.75 17.35
N SER A 314 15.29 -31.51 17.67
CA SER A 314 14.36 -30.47 18.06
C SER A 314 14.63 -29.20 17.26
N LEU A 315 13.56 -28.65 16.69
CA LEU A 315 13.59 -27.40 15.95
C LEU A 315 13.02 -26.27 16.82
N SER A 316 13.88 -25.31 17.14
CA SER A 316 13.53 -24.13 17.94
C SER A 316 13.39 -22.93 17.02
N LEU A 317 12.22 -22.31 16.99
CA LEU A 317 11.87 -21.19 16.12
C LEU A 317 11.37 -20.00 16.94
N ASN A 318 11.87 -18.82 16.65
CA ASN A 318 11.26 -17.59 17.15
C ASN A 318 10.16 -17.16 16.18
N VAL A 319 8.92 -17.24 16.62
CA VAL A 319 7.74 -16.96 15.83
C VAL A 319 6.98 -15.77 16.43
N GLU A 320 6.39 -14.94 15.59
CA GLU A 320 5.49 -13.89 16.04
C GLU A 320 4.16 -14.52 16.48
N TYR A 321 3.68 -14.09 17.64
CA TYR A 321 2.38 -14.53 18.16
C TYR A 321 1.25 -14.12 17.24
N ILE A 322 0.32 -15.05 17.00
CA ILE A 322 -0.91 -14.81 16.26
C ILE A 322 -2.14 -15.08 17.13
N GLU A 323 -3.27 -14.52 16.77
CA GLU A 323 -4.59 -14.84 17.30
C GLU A 323 -5.23 -15.89 16.39
N PRO A 324 -5.17 -17.20 16.73
CA PRO A 324 -5.51 -18.29 15.82
C PRO A 324 -6.95 -18.26 15.31
N GLU A 325 -7.87 -17.66 16.07
CA GLU A 325 -9.26 -17.44 15.66
C GLU A 325 -9.42 -16.49 14.47
N THR A 326 -8.44 -15.68 14.18
CA THR A 326 -8.42 -14.76 13.04
C THR A 326 -7.87 -15.38 11.75
N PHE A 327 -7.34 -16.63 11.83
CA PHE A 327 -6.75 -17.36 10.70
C PHE A 327 -7.56 -18.61 10.36
N PRO A 328 -8.68 -18.50 9.62
CA PRO A 328 -9.43 -19.67 9.21
C PRO A 328 -8.67 -20.49 8.16
N ILE A 329 -8.65 -21.81 8.35
CA ILE A 329 -8.05 -22.74 7.39
C ILE A 329 -9.10 -23.22 6.41
N THR A 330 -8.83 -23.08 5.10
CA THR A 330 -9.69 -23.63 4.05
C THR A 330 -9.50 -25.15 3.94
N LEU A 331 -10.60 -25.88 4.05
CA LEU A 331 -10.64 -27.33 3.87
C LEU A 331 -11.38 -27.68 2.58
N ASN A 332 -10.74 -28.50 1.74
CA ASN A 332 -11.37 -29.08 0.57
C ASN A 332 -12.02 -30.41 0.91
N SER A 333 -13.12 -30.76 0.22
CA SER A 333 -13.75 -32.08 0.36
C SER A 333 -12.72 -33.20 0.17
N GLY A 334 -12.70 -34.17 1.08
CA GLY A 334 -11.70 -35.20 1.15
C GLY A 334 -10.64 -34.97 2.23
N TRP A 335 -9.43 -35.43 1.99
CA TRP A 335 -8.32 -35.30 2.94
C TRP A 335 -7.60 -33.97 2.84
N ASN A 336 -7.33 -33.37 3.99
CA ASN A 336 -6.53 -32.16 4.17
C ASN A 336 -5.46 -32.45 5.24
N MET A 337 -4.28 -31.91 5.09
CA MET A 337 -3.22 -31.94 6.09
C MET A 337 -3.07 -30.55 6.67
N ILE A 338 -3.43 -30.36 7.93
CA ILE A 338 -3.49 -29.06 8.58
C ILE A 338 -2.47 -28.93 9.70
N GLY A 339 -1.96 -27.73 9.89
CA GLY A 339 -1.17 -27.32 11.05
C GLY A 339 -2.07 -26.92 12.23
N TYR A 340 -1.64 -27.26 13.43
CA TYR A 340 -2.26 -26.76 14.64
C TYR A 340 -1.62 -25.41 15.00
N ILE A 341 -2.37 -24.34 14.84
CA ILE A 341 -1.86 -22.96 14.94
C ILE A 341 -2.07 -22.30 16.31
N ARG A 342 -2.55 -23.02 17.31
CA ARG A 342 -2.58 -22.56 18.71
C ARG A 342 -1.24 -22.86 19.41
N ASN A 343 -0.88 -21.98 20.34
CA ASN A 343 0.29 -22.20 21.22
C ASN A 343 -0.06 -22.97 22.51
N GLN A 344 -1.32 -23.41 22.66
CA GLN A 344 -1.80 -24.23 23.76
C GLN A 344 -2.55 -25.44 23.25
N SER A 345 -2.37 -26.58 23.90
CA SER A 345 -3.12 -27.80 23.56
C SER A 345 -4.60 -27.66 23.87
N ALA A 346 -5.44 -28.36 23.11
CA ALA A 346 -6.86 -28.49 23.39
C ALA A 346 -7.41 -29.83 22.86
N LEU A 347 -8.49 -30.32 23.49
CA LEU A 347 -9.17 -31.50 23.03
C LEU A 347 -9.58 -31.42 21.57
N ALA A 348 -9.29 -32.44 20.77
CA ALA A 348 -9.62 -32.47 19.34
C ALA A 348 -11.11 -32.25 19.06
N ASP A 349 -11.98 -32.79 19.94
CA ASP A 349 -13.43 -32.56 19.83
C ASP A 349 -13.84 -31.10 19.94
N LEU A 350 -13.12 -30.30 20.75
CA LEU A 350 -13.39 -28.89 20.92
C LEU A 350 -12.83 -28.09 19.75
N VAL A 351 -11.63 -28.38 19.30
CA VAL A 351 -10.99 -27.72 18.17
C VAL A 351 -11.78 -27.91 16.88
N LEU A 352 -12.29 -29.13 16.67
CA LEU A 352 -13.01 -29.50 15.45
C LEU A 352 -14.54 -29.45 15.62
N ASN A 353 -15.03 -28.80 16.70
CA ASN A 353 -16.45 -28.80 17.07
C ASN A 353 -17.37 -28.30 15.94
N ASP A 354 -17.01 -27.23 15.25
CA ASP A 354 -17.83 -26.66 14.17
C ASP A 354 -18.01 -27.66 13.01
N LEU A 355 -16.97 -28.39 12.68
CA LEU A 355 -17.03 -29.45 11.66
C LEU A 355 -17.84 -30.65 12.13
N ILE A 356 -17.80 -30.96 13.44
CA ILE A 356 -18.58 -32.03 14.05
C ILE A 356 -20.07 -31.67 14.08
N GLN A 357 -20.41 -30.47 14.57
CA GLN A 357 -21.79 -29.99 14.67
C GLN A 357 -22.49 -29.83 13.31
N SER A 358 -21.70 -29.44 12.28
CA SER A 358 -22.20 -29.37 10.89
C SER A 358 -22.28 -30.75 10.20
N ASN A 359 -21.88 -31.83 10.86
CA ASN A 359 -21.74 -33.17 10.28
C ASN A 359 -20.80 -33.23 9.06
N ASN A 360 -19.84 -32.33 8.99
CA ASN A 360 -18.90 -32.27 7.87
C ASN A 360 -17.59 -33.02 8.16
N LEU A 361 -17.23 -33.23 9.43
CA LEU A 361 -16.07 -34.03 9.80
C LEU A 361 -16.35 -35.54 9.65
N ILE A 362 -15.66 -36.19 8.73
CA ILE A 362 -15.69 -37.64 8.59
C ILE A 362 -14.77 -38.29 9.62
N MET A 363 -13.52 -37.86 9.67
CA MET A 363 -12.52 -38.29 10.65
C MET A 363 -11.32 -37.33 10.67
N ALA A 364 -10.62 -37.31 11.80
CA ALA A 364 -9.28 -36.76 11.91
C ALA A 364 -8.31 -37.83 12.40
N LYS A 365 -7.01 -37.68 12.09
CA LYS A 365 -5.93 -38.53 12.61
C LYS A 365 -4.65 -37.75 12.84
N ASP A 366 -3.87 -38.18 13.81
CA ASP A 366 -2.52 -37.68 14.09
C ASP A 366 -1.42 -38.48 13.35
N GLU A 367 -0.17 -38.17 13.65
CA GLU A 367 1.02 -38.84 13.08
C GLU A 367 1.19 -40.32 13.55
N ASN A 368 0.63 -40.67 14.70
CA ASN A 368 0.70 -42.02 15.27
C ASN A 368 -0.39 -42.94 14.72
N GLY A 369 -1.37 -42.37 14.02
CA GLY A 369 -2.55 -43.06 13.52
C GLY A 369 -3.71 -43.12 14.49
N ASP A 370 -3.64 -42.38 15.62
CA ASP A 370 -4.76 -42.20 16.52
C ASP A 370 -5.83 -41.36 15.84
N VAL A 371 -7.11 -41.71 16.03
CA VAL A 371 -8.22 -41.15 15.25
C VAL A 371 -9.31 -40.53 16.12
N LEU A 372 -9.94 -39.47 15.57
CA LEU A 372 -11.22 -38.95 16.01
C LEU A 372 -12.26 -39.30 14.96
N ILE A 373 -13.34 -39.99 15.37
CA ILE A 373 -14.45 -40.39 14.49
C ILE A 373 -15.76 -39.94 15.14
N PRO A 374 -16.34 -38.81 14.69
CA PRO A 374 -17.56 -38.24 15.30
C PRO A 374 -18.74 -39.20 15.27
N SER A 375 -18.95 -39.96 14.17
CA SER A 375 -20.05 -40.91 14.04
C SER A 375 -20.00 -42.05 15.03
N TRP A 376 -18.84 -42.33 15.66
CA TRP A 376 -18.64 -43.34 16.68
C TRP A 376 -18.51 -42.76 18.09
N ASN A 377 -18.59 -41.43 18.21
CA ASN A 377 -18.32 -40.68 19.45
C ASN A 377 -16.96 -41.09 20.07
N TYR A 378 -15.96 -41.26 19.23
CA TYR A 378 -14.63 -41.74 19.60
C TYR A 378 -13.56 -40.69 19.32
N ASN A 379 -12.78 -40.33 20.35
CA ASN A 379 -11.61 -39.50 20.25
C ASN A 379 -10.38 -40.22 20.82
N GLY A 380 -9.58 -40.83 19.95
CA GLY A 380 -8.30 -41.45 20.28
C GLY A 380 -7.13 -40.48 20.22
N ILE A 381 -7.26 -39.34 19.49
CA ILE A 381 -6.23 -38.30 19.43
C ILE A 381 -6.03 -37.67 20.82
N GLY A 382 -7.11 -37.46 21.56
CA GLY A 382 -7.08 -36.70 22.80
C GLY A 382 -6.92 -35.22 22.53
N ASN A 383 -5.79 -34.65 22.92
CA ASN A 383 -5.48 -33.25 22.64
C ASN A 383 -4.75 -33.08 21.29
N MET A 384 -5.08 -32.01 20.59
CA MET A 384 -4.23 -31.45 19.53
C MET A 384 -3.16 -30.59 20.18
N GLU A 385 -1.91 -30.73 19.72
CA GLU A 385 -0.74 -30.13 20.36
C GLU A 385 -0.05 -29.10 19.47
N PRO A 386 0.50 -28.02 20.05
CA PRO A 386 1.27 -27.02 19.32
C PRO A 386 2.44 -27.64 18.53
N GLY A 387 2.64 -27.17 17.30
CA GLY A 387 3.73 -27.65 16.45
C GLY A 387 3.47 -28.97 15.74
N LYS A 388 2.31 -29.57 15.98
CA LYS A 388 1.89 -30.84 15.34
C LYS A 388 0.99 -30.59 14.14
N GLY A 389 1.02 -31.51 13.20
CA GLY A 389 0.11 -31.56 12.08
C GLY A 389 -0.88 -32.72 12.18
N TYR A 390 -2.05 -32.51 11.58
CA TYR A 390 -3.15 -33.49 11.60
C TYR A 390 -3.71 -33.68 10.21
N GLN A 391 -4.19 -34.87 9.92
CA GLN A 391 -4.92 -35.18 8.70
C GLN A 391 -6.41 -35.16 9.00
N ILE A 392 -7.18 -34.31 8.29
CA ILE A 392 -8.62 -34.14 8.48
C ILE A 392 -9.35 -34.49 7.20
N LYS A 393 -10.37 -35.33 7.29
CA LYS A 393 -11.23 -35.67 6.17
C LYS A 393 -12.60 -35.05 6.37
N VAL A 394 -13.00 -34.21 5.43
CA VAL A 394 -14.31 -33.55 5.41
C VAL A 394 -15.12 -33.97 4.20
N ASP A 395 -16.46 -33.95 4.35
CA ASP A 395 -17.39 -34.30 3.29
C ASP A 395 -17.51 -33.21 2.23
N GLN A 396 -17.54 -31.96 2.66
CA GLN A 396 -17.71 -30.78 1.82
C GLN A 396 -16.64 -29.71 2.14
N ASN A 397 -16.38 -28.82 1.17
CA ASN A 397 -15.51 -27.66 1.40
C ASN A 397 -16.04 -26.82 2.57
N SER A 398 -15.13 -26.38 3.44
CA SER A 398 -15.46 -25.60 4.65
C SER A 398 -14.28 -24.79 5.13
N LEU A 399 -14.54 -23.95 6.12
CA LEU A 399 -13.49 -23.25 6.88
C LEU A 399 -13.38 -23.88 8.27
N LEU A 400 -12.16 -24.06 8.75
CA LEU A 400 -11.87 -24.42 10.13
C LEU A 400 -11.41 -23.18 10.89
N HIS A 401 -12.16 -22.78 11.91
CA HIS A 401 -11.79 -21.71 12.83
C HIS A 401 -11.21 -22.32 14.10
N PHE A 402 -10.03 -21.84 14.51
CA PHE A 402 -9.43 -22.26 15.77
C PHE A 402 -10.00 -21.51 16.95
N LEU A 403 -9.92 -22.13 18.13
CA LEU A 403 -10.23 -21.47 19.39
C LEU A 403 -9.14 -20.45 19.76
N PRO A 404 -9.47 -19.34 20.45
CA PRO A 404 -8.47 -18.41 20.99
C PRO A 404 -7.45 -19.09 21.90
N ASN A 405 -6.22 -18.59 21.94
CA ASN A 405 -5.16 -19.11 22.81
C ASN A 405 -5.43 -18.94 24.31
N ASN A 406 -6.26 -17.98 24.70
CA ASN A 406 -6.59 -17.69 26.10
C ASN A 406 -7.70 -18.58 26.69
N ILE A 407 -8.27 -19.48 25.89
CA ILE A 407 -9.28 -20.44 26.34
C ILE A 407 -8.58 -21.77 26.65
N SER A 408 -8.44 -22.08 27.92
CA SER A 408 -8.06 -23.40 28.44
C SER A 408 -9.30 -24.14 28.94
N TYR A 409 -9.52 -25.37 28.47
CA TYR A 409 -10.62 -26.25 28.88
C TYR A 409 -10.10 -27.41 29.70
#